data_efe7e6a9dd47bd609c324f8d540f1228
#
_entry.id   efe7e6a9dd47bd609c324f8d540f1228
#
_cell.length_a   1.000
_cell.length_b   1.000
_cell.length_c   1.000
_cell.angle_alpha   90.00
_cell.angle_beta   90.00
_cell.angle_gamma   90.00
#
_symmetry.space_group_name_H-M   'P 1'
#
loop_
_entity.id
_entity.type
_entity.pdbx_description
1 polymer ?
#
loop_
_entity_poly.entity_id
_entity_poly.type
_entity_poly.pdbx_seq_one_letter_code
_entity_poly.pdbx_strand_id
1 'polypeptide(L)'
;MDKYEFNIKVEQIRKLVNKGDYGTAMKIADGIDWKKVRNANLLSMVAQVYEKNEEYQDAKDILLLAFERAPIGKRLLYKLTELSLKEGNVEEAEGYYREFCDLAGDDPRQQLLRYQILKQKNAPLAQLINSLESYTSEELDEKWLYEL
;
A
#
# COMPACT_ATOMS: atom_id res chain seq x y z
N MET A 1 -17.51 1.81 22.21
CA MET A 1 -17.38 3.18 21.62
C MET A 1 -18.64 3.51 20.83
N ASP A 2 -19.28 4.60 21.13
CA ASP A 2 -20.45 5.01 20.38
C ASP A 2 -20.05 5.76 19.10
N LYS A 3 -21.03 6.02 18.25
CA LYS A 3 -20.82 6.67 16.96
C LYS A 3 -20.24 8.08 17.10
N TYR A 4 -20.68 8.81 18.12
CA TYR A 4 -20.23 10.18 18.36
C TYR A 4 -18.73 10.20 18.73
N GLU A 5 -18.35 9.34 19.66
CA GLU A 5 -16.95 9.21 20.09
C GLU A 5 -16.06 8.75 18.92
N PHE A 6 -16.52 7.81 18.12
CA PHE A 6 -15.82 7.35 16.93
C PHE A 6 -15.58 8.50 15.96
N ASN A 7 -16.61 9.31 15.68
CA ASN A 7 -16.49 10.43 14.75
C ASN A 7 -15.49 11.48 15.24
N ILE A 8 -15.47 11.76 16.54
CA ILE A 8 -14.49 12.69 17.12
C ILE A 8 -13.07 12.15 16.91
N LYS A 9 -12.83 10.88 17.20
CA LYS A 9 -11.51 10.28 17.04
C LYS A 9 -11.06 10.28 15.59
N VAL A 10 -11.94 9.98 14.66
CA VAL A 10 -11.65 10.02 13.22
C VAL A 10 -11.22 11.43 12.80
N GLU A 11 -11.93 12.46 13.25
CA GLU A 11 -11.56 13.84 12.93
C GLU A 11 -10.22 14.23 13.54
N GLN A 12 -9.92 13.76 14.73
CA GLN A 12 -8.61 13.98 15.34
C GLN A 12 -7.51 13.33 14.50
N ILE A 13 -7.73 12.11 14.03
CA ILE A 13 -6.77 11.42 13.16
C ILE A 13 -6.56 12.21 11.86
N ARG A 14 -7.64 12.67 11.22
CA ARG A 14 -7.53 13.47 9.98
C ARG A 14 -6.70 14.72 10.17
N LYS A 15 -6.93 15.43 11.26
CA LYS A 15 -6.18 16.66 11.56
C LYS A 15 -4.70 16.36 11.78
N LEU A 16 -4.39 15.28 12.48
CA LEU A 16 -3.02 14.88 12.74
C LEU A 16 -2.31 14.44 11.45
N VAL A 17 -3.00 13.70 10.59
CA VAL A 17 -2.48 13.29 9.28
C VAL A 17 -2.16 14.53 8.43
N ASN A 18 -3.06 15.52 8.43
CA ASN A 18 -2.84 16.75 7.66
C ASN A 18 -1.63 17.54 8.18
N LYS A 19 -1.32 17.43 9.46
CA LYS A 19 -0.14 18.05 10.06
C LYS A 19 1.13 17.22 9.92
N GLY A 20 1.02 15.98 9.45
CA GLY A 20 2.13 15.05 9.37
C GLY A 20 2.49 14.38 10.68
N ASP A 21 1.65 14.51 11.71
CA ASP A 21 1.89 13.87 13.01
C ASP A 21 1.30 12.46 13.04
N TYR A 22 1.95 11.56 12.32
CA TYR A 22 1.50 10.18 12.19
C TYR A 22 1.66 9.37 13.49
N GLY A 23 2.63 9.74 14.32
CA GLY A 23 2.84 9.06 15.61
C GLY A 23 1.66 9.22 16.56
N THR A 24 1.17 10.43 16.73
CA THR A 24 -0.01 10.71 17.57
C THR A 24 -1.27 10.11 16.94
N ALA A 25 -1.39 10.21 15.62
CA ALA A 25 -2.52 9.63 14.91
C ALA A 25 -2.61 8.11 15.14
N MET A 26 -1.48 7.41 15.13
CA MET A 26 -1.45 5.98 15.38
C MET A 26 -1.92 5.63 16.80
N LYS A 27 -1.54 6.41 17.78
CA LYS A 27 -1.99 6.18 19.16
C LYS A 27 -3.51 6.24 19.28
N ILE A 28 -4.14 7.18 18.59
CA ILE A 28 -5.60 7.27 18.55
C ILE A 28 -6.19 6.09 17.79
N ALA A 29 -5.60 5.73 16.65
CA ALA A 29 -6.06 4.62 15.81
C ALA A 29 -6.01 3.28 16.54
N ASP A 30 -4.99 3.07 17.39
CA ASP A 30 -4.85 1.82 18.15
C ASP A 30 -6.03 1.56 19.10
N GLY A 31 -6.77 2.59 19.48
CA GLY A 31 -7.94 2.46 20.34
C GLY A 31 -9.23 2.14 19.62
N ILE A 32 -9.19 1.96 18.30
CA ILE A 32 -10.39 1.73 17.48
C ILE A 32 -10.35 0.33 16.89
N ASP A 33 -11.50 -0.36 16.90
CA ASP A 33 -11.65 -1.66 16.25
C ASP A 33 -12.03 -1.45 14.78
N TRP A 34 -11.01 -1.45 13.92
CA TRP A 34 -11.19 -1.19 12.49
C TRP A 34 -11.93 -2.30 11.75
N LYS A 35 -12.02 -3.49 12.32
CA LYS A 35 -12.78 -4.60 11.73
C LYS A 35 -14.27 -4.27 11.60
N LYS A 36 -14.77 -3.37 12.43
CA LYS A 36 -16.17 -2.93 12.41
C LYS A 36 -16.42 -1.77 11.45
N VAL A 37 -15.36 -1.17 10.91
CA VAL A 37 -15.45 -0.03 10.02
C VAL A 37 -15.66 -0.50 8.59
N ARG A 38 -16.60 0.14 7.86
CA ARG A 38 -16.93 -0.25 6.49
C ARG A 38 -16.45 0.73 5.43
N ASN A 39 -16.06 1.93 5.83
CA ASN A 39 -15.62 2.97 4.88
C ASN A 39 -14.21 2.67 4.38
N ALA A 40 -14.11 2.23 3.12
CA ALA A 40 -12.82 1.85 2.53
C ALA A 40 -11.84 3.03 2.46
N ASN A 41 -12.32 4.24 2.21
CA ASN A 41 -11.46 5.43 2.16
C ASN A 41 -10.85 5.73 3.52
N LEU A 42 -11.63 5.59 4.58
CA LEU A 42 -11.15 5.77 5.94
C LEU A 42 -10.12 4.71 6.30
N LEU A 43 -10.38 3.45 5.96
CA LEU A 43 -9.44 2.35 6.19
C LEU A 43 -8.13 2.60 5.46
N SER A 44 -8.17 3.09 4.22
CA SER A 44 -6.96 3.42 3.45
C SER A 44 -6.15 4.54 4.12
N MET A 45 -6.81 5.56 4.66
CA MET A 45 -6.14 6.64 5.39
C MET A 45 -5.44 6.09 6.65
N VAL A 46 -6.11 5.22 7.39
CA VAL A 46 -5.55 4.64 8.61
C VAL A 46 -4.38 3.71 8.28
N ALA A 47 -4.48 2.94 7.20
CA ALA A 47 -3.37 2.11 6.75
C ALA A 47 -2.13 2.97 6.46
N GLN A 48 -2.30 4.16 5.88
CA GLN A 48 -1.20 5.09 5.66
C GLN A 48 -0.56 5.53 6.98
N VAL A 49 -1.36 5.76 8.02
CA VAL A 49 -0.85 6.11 9.36
C VAL A 49 0.08 5.01 9.87
N TYR A 50 -0.33 3.77 9.78
CA TYR A 50 0.51 2.65 10.21
C TYR A 50 1.75 2.49 9.34
N GLU A 51 1.62 2.67 8.04
CA GLU A 51 2.76 2.60 7.12
C GLU A 51 3.82 3.65 7.47
N LYS A 52 3.40 4.89 7.76
CA LYS A 52 4.31 5.97 8.11
C LYS A 52 5.04 5.73 9.44
N ASN A 53 4.49 4.89 10.29
CA ASN A 53 5.12 4.46 11.54
C ASN A 53 5.91 3.15 11.37
N GLU A 54 6.08 2.68 10.13
CA GLU A 54 6.77 1.43 9.80
C GLU A 54 6.11 0.18 10.38
N GLU A 55 4.84 0.29 10.74
CA GLU A 55 4.02 -0.84 11.19
C GLU A 55 3.35 -1.49 9.97
N TYR A 56 4.16 -2.15 9.14
CA TYR A 56 3.74 -2.64 7.83
C TYR A 56 2.71 -3.76 7.91
N GLN A 57 2.81 -4.63 8.90
CA GLN A 57 1.83 -5.70 9.07
C GLN A 57 0.44 -5.13 9.39
N ASP A 58 0.39 -4.18 10.32
CA ASP A 58 -0.87 -3.51 10.68
C ASP A 58 -1.44 -2.76 9.48
N ALA A 59 -0.59 -2.09 8.71
CA ALA A 59 -1.01 -1.40 7.50
C ALA A 59 -1.63 -2.37 6.49
N LYS A 60 -1.01 -3.53 6.28
CA LYS A 60 -1.54 -4.56 5.38
C LYS A 60 -2.88 -5.11 5.87
N ASP A 61 -2.99 -5.38 7.17
CA ASP A 61 -4.22 -5.92 7.74
C ASP A 61 -5.39 -4.95 7.52
N ILE A 62 -5.15 -3.66 7.71
CA ILE A 62 -6.16 -2.62 7.49
C ILE A 62 -6.51 -2.51 5.99
N LEU A 63 -5.53 -2.58 5.10
CA LEU A 63 -5.79 -2.55 3.66
C LEU A 63 -6.58 -3.76 3.19
N LEU A 64 -6.35 -4.93 3.78
CA LEU A 64 -7.13 -6.13 3.46
C LEU A 64 -8.59 -5.95 3.86
N LEU A 65 -8.86 -5.29 4.98
CA LEU A 65 -10.23 -4.93 5.34
C LEU A 65 -10.86 -4.00 4.29
N ALA A 66 -10.11 -3.01 3.82
CA ALA A 66 -10.58 -2.11 2.78
C ALA A 66 -10.87 -2.87 1.48
N PHE A 67 -10.04 -3.83 1.12
CA PHE A 67 -10.21 -4.66 -0.06
C PHE A 67 -11.50 -5.49 0.03
N GLU A 68 -11.79 -6.04 1.20
CA GLU A 68 -13.03 -6.80 1.44
C GLU A 68 -14.27 -5.93 1.31
N ARG A 69 -14.18 -4.66 1.76
CA ARG A 69 -15.32 -3.74 1.75
C ARG A 69 -15.57 -3.13 0.35
N ALA A 70 -14.51 -2.94 -0.42
CA ALA A 70 -14.58 -2.33 -1.74
C ALA A 70 -13.50 -2.95 -2.61
N PRO A 71 -13.76 -4.09 -3.25
CA PRO A 71 -12.75 -4.83 -4.02
C PRO A 71 -12.41 -4.09 -5.31
N ILE A 72 -11.68 -3.00 -5.19
CA ILE A 72 -11.27 -2.17 -6.32
C ILE A 72 -9.86 -2.57 -6.79
N GLY A 73 -9.59 -3.78 -6.69
CA GLY A 73 -8.57 -4.47 -7.40
C GLY A 73 -7.18 -3.87 -7.40
N LYS A 74 -6.76 -3.34 -8.53
CA LYS A 74 -5.33 -3.18 -8.80
C LYS A 74 -4.60 -2.17 -7.92
N ARG A 75 -5.25 -1.09 -7.52
CA ARG A 75 -4.58 -0.07 -6.69
C ARG A 75 -4.24 -0.58 -5.30
N LEU A 76 -5.17 -1.31 -4.69
CA LEU A 76 -4.93 -1.92 -3.38
C LEU A 76 -3.90 -3.04 -3.48
N LEU A 77 -3.97 -3.85 -4.52
CA LEU A 77 -2.99 -4.93 -4.74
C LEU A 77 -1.59 -4.36 -4.96
N TYR A 78 -1.47 -3.26 -5.70
CA TYR A 78 -0.20 -2.57 -5.85
C TYR A 78 0.36 -2.15 -4.48
N LYS A 79 -0.48 -1.54 -3.65
CA LYS A 79 -0.06 -1.08 -2.33
C LYS A 79 0.32 -2.23 -1.40
N LEU A 80 -0.44 -3.32 -1.43
CA LEU A 80 -0.12 -4.52 -0.66
C LEU A 80 1.22 -5.12 -1.09
N THR A 81 1.50 -5.13 -2.39
CA THR A 81 2.80 -5.58 -2.90
C THR A 81 3.93 -4.71 -2.37
N GLU A 82 3.78 -3.39 -2.43
CA GLU A 82 4.78 -2.45 -1.91
C GLU A 82 5.04 -2.66 -0.41
N LEU A 83 3.97 -2.79 0.37
CA LEU A 83 4.11 -2.97 1.82
C LEU A 83 4.78 -4.30 2.17
N SER A 84 4.46 -5.35 1.44
CA SER A 84 5.11 -6.65 1.63
C SER A 84 6.60 -6.57 1.34
N LEU A 85 6.99 -5.83 0.29
CA LEU A 85 8.41 -5.59 -0.03
C LEU A 85 9.10 -4.78 1.06
N LYS A 86 8.46 -3.74 1.58
CA LYS A 86 9.01 -2.92 2.68
C LYS A 86 9.21 -3.75 3.95
N GLU A 87 8.34 -4.70 4.19
CA GLU A 87 8.43 -5.62 5.32
C GLU A 87 9.53 -6.67 5.13
N GLY A 88 10.00 -6.85 3.91
CA GLY A 88 10.97 -7.89 3.56
C GLY A 88 10.34 -9.22 3.21
N ASN A 89 9.03 -9.30 3.08
CA ASN A 89 8.31 -10.52 2.74
C ASN A 89 8.10 -10.63 1.24
N VAL A 90 9.13 -11.11 0.53
CA VAL A 90 9.13 -11.19 -0.93
C VAL A 90 8.11 -12.20 -1.44
N GLU A 91 7.93 -13.33 -0.76
CA GLU A 91 6.98 -14.35 -1.19
C GLU A 91 5.54 -13.82 -1.18
N GLU A 92 5.17 -13.11 -0.14
CA GLU A 92 3.86 -12.48 -0.04
C GLU A 92 3.69 -11.41 -1.12
N ALA A 93 4.74 -10.61 -1.35
CA ALA A 93 4.75 -9.60 -2.40
C ALA A 93 4.52 -10.22 -3.78
N GLU A 94 5.14 -11.36 -4.07
CA GLU A 94 4.94 -12.07 -5.34
C GLU A 94 3.51 -12.55 -5.50
N GLY A 95 2.86 -12.99 -4.42
CA GLY A 95 1.46 -13.39 -4.44
C GLY A 95 0.55 -12.23 -4.83
N TYR A 96 0.73 -11.08 -4.21
CA TYR A 96 -0.04 -9.88 -4.56
C TYR A 96 0.30 -9.37 -5.95
N TYR A 97 1.55 -9.47 -6.36
CA TYR A 97 1.98 -9.09 -7.70
C TYR A 97 1.24 -9.90 -8.78
N ARG A 98 1.12 -11.21 -8.59
CA ARG A 98 0.39 -12.06 -9.54
C ARG A 98 -1.07 -11.66 -9.67
N GLU A 99 -1.72 -11.37 -8.53
CA GLU A 99 -3.10 -10.89 -8.54
C GLU A 99 -3.22 -9.53 -9.22
N PHE A 100 -2.22 -8.65 -8.99
CA PHE A 100 -2.17 -7.36 -9.66
C PHE A 100 -2.09 -7.52 -11.18
N CYS A 101 -1.22 -8.41 -11.66
CA CYS A 101 -1.07 -8.67 -13.09
C CYS A 101 -2.37 -9.16 -13.72
N ASP A 102 -3.10 -10.02 -13.02
CA ASP A 102 -4.38 -10.54 -13.51
C ASP A 102 -5.42 -9.44 -13.70
N LEU A 103 -5.41 -8.43 -12.86
CA LEU A 103 -6.37 -7.32 -12.92
C LEU A 103 -5.89 -6.15 -13.77
N ALA A 104 -4.59 -5.89 -13.79
CA ALA A 104 -4.04 -4.69 -14.40
C ALA A 104 -3.85 -4.79 -15.91
N GLY A 105 -3.79 -6.01 -16.45
CA GLY A 105 -3.54 -6.20 -17.89
C GLY A 105 -2.22 -5.59 -18.31
N ASP A 106 -2.26 -4.61 -19.20
CA ASP A 106 -1.06 -3.97 -19.78
C ASP A 106 -0.58 -2.75 -18.96
N ASP A 107 -0.97 -2.63 -17.70
CA ASP A 107 -0.54 -1.50 -16.86
C ASP A 107 0.98 -1.50 -16.71
N PRO A 108 1.67 -0.41 -17.08
CA PRO A 108 3.15 -0.35 -17.00
C PRO A 108 3.70 -0.54 -15.59
N ARG A 109 2.90 -0.34 -14.55
CA ARG A 109 3.31 -0.56 -13.16
C ARG A 109 3.65 -2.01 -12.87
N GLN A 110 3.18 -2.96 -13.68
CA GLN A 110 3.59 -4.36 -13.57
C GLN A 110 5.11 -4.51 -13.65
N GLN A 111 5.73 -3.81 -14.59
CA GLN A 111 7.17 -3.90 -14.79
C GLN A 111 7.93 -3.25 -13.63
N LEU A 112 7.40 -2.17 -13.11
CA LEU A 112 8.01 -1.51 -11.94
C LEU A 112 7.99 -2.43 -10.72
N LEU A 113 6.86 -3.08 -10.43
CA LEU A 113 6.76 -4.03 -9.33
C LEU A 113 7.70 -5.22 -9.54
N ARG A 114 7.75 -5.73 -10.77
CA ARG A 114 8.65 -6.84 -11.11
C ARG A 114 10.11 -6.46 -10.85
N TYR A 115 10.50 -5.25 -11.24
CA TYR A 115 11.84 -4.74 -10.97
C TYR A 115 12.13 -4.72 -9.47
N GLN A 116 11.20 -4.18 -8.68
CA GLN A 116 11.37 -4.08 -7.23
C GLN A 116 11.50 -5.46 -6.57
N ILE A 117 10.71 -6.43 -7.02
CA ILE A 117 10.78 -7.80 -6.51
C ILE A 117 12.13 -8.42 -6.86
N LEU A 118 12.55 -8.32 -8.12
CA LEU A 118 13.82 -8.87 -8.58
C LEU A 118 15.00 -8.24 -7.85
N LYS A 119 14.95 -6.93 -7.64
CA LYS A 119 15.99 -6.20 -6.90
C LYS A 119 16.10 -6.71 -5.46
N GLN A 120 14.99 -6.95 -4.81
CA GLN A 120 14.98 -7.44 -3.43
C GLN A 120 15.45 -8.88 -3.33
N LYS A 121 15.28 -9.68 -4.38
CA LYS A 121 15.81 -11.03 -4.49
C LYS A 121 17.29 -11.07 -4.87
N ASN A 122 17.92 -9.91 -5.05
CA ASN A 122 19.31 -9.81 -5.53
C ASN A 122 19.49 -10.44 -6.92
N ALA A 123 18.52 -10.25 -7.80
CA ALA A 123 18.57 -10.76 -9.17
C ALA A 123 19.76 -10.17 -9.95
N PRO A 124 20.32 -10.89 -10.93
CA PRO A 124 21.37 -10.35 -11.77
C PRO A 124 20.94 -9.05 -12.46
N LEU A 125 21.93 -8.16 -12.66
CA LEU A 125 21.68 -6.86 -13.29
C LEU A 125 20.98 -6.96 -14.64
N ALA A 126 21.32 -7.97 -15.43
CA ALA A 126 20.69 -8.20 -16.73
C ALA A 126 19.17 -8.39 -16.61
N GLN A 127 18.72 -9.12 -15.60
CA GLN A 127 17.28 -9.30 -15.37
C GLN A 127 16.60 -8.00 -14.92
N LEU A 128 17.28 -7.20 -14.12
CA LEU A 128 16.77 -5.91 -13.69
C LEU A 128 16.60 -4.97 -14.88
N ILE A 129 17.59 -4.92 -15.75
CA ILE A 129 17.54 -4.11 -16.96
C ILE A 129 16.41 -4.55 -17.88
N ASN A 130 16.28 -5.85 -18.12
CA ASN A 130 15.23 -6.40 -18.98
C ASN A 130 13.83 -6.07 -18.46
N SER A 131 13.64 -6.08 -17.14
CA SER A 131 12.33 -5.76 -16.59
C SER A 131 11.97 -4.28 -16.76
N LEU A 132 12.96 -3.40 -16.92
CA LEU A 132 12.74 -1.97 -17.15
C LEU A 132 12.65 -1.59 -18.61
N GLU A 133 13.26 -2.36 -19.51
CA GLU A 133 13.26 -2.07 -20.95
C GLU A 133 11.88 -2.07 -21.58
N SER A 134 10.91 -2.73 -20.96
CA SER A 134 9.54 -2.73 -21.45
C SER A 134 8.80 -1.43 -21.18
N TYR A 135 9.38 -0.53 -20.38
CA TYR A 135 8.82 0.80 -20.19
C TYR A 135 9.22 1.74 -21.31
N THR A 136 8.27 2.56 -21.74
CA THR A 136 8.56 3.71 -22.57
C THR A 136 8.45 4.97 -21.73
N SER A 137 9.15 6.04 -22.14
CA SER A 137 9.08 7.31 -21.42
C SER A 137 7.67 7.90 -21.35
N GLU A 138 6.79 7.50 -22.27
CA GLU A 138 5.40 7.96 -22.36
C GLU A 138 4.50 7.26 -21.34
N GLU A 139 4.88 6.07 -20.90
CA GLU A 139 4.10 5.24 -19.98
C GLU A 139 4.41 5.52 -18.52
N LEU A 140 5.53 6.17 -18.25
CA LEU A 140 5.99 6.46 -16.90
C LEU A 140 5.71 7.92 -16.55
N ASP A 141 5.09 8.16 -15.40
CA ASP A 141 5.06 9.51 -14.87
C ASP A 141 6.32 9.74 -14.02
N GLU A 142 6.60 11.01 -13.69
CA GLU A 142 7.82 11.38 -12.97
C GLU A 142 7.95 10.65 -11.62
N LYS A 143 6.86 10.44 -10.94
CA LYS A 143 6.88 9.78 -9.64
C LYS A 143 7.46 8.37 -9.73
N TRP A 144 7.10 7.65 -10.77
CA TRP A 144 7.57 6.28 -10.95
C TRP A 144 9.06 6.24 -11.31
N LEU A 145 9.53 7.24 -12.07
CA LEU A 145 10.95 7.31 -12.42
C LEU A 145 11.83 7.51 -11.20
N TYR A 146 11.39 8.26 -10.22
CA TYR A 146 12.16 8.50 -9.00
C TYR A 146 12.25 7.29 -8.08
N GLU A 147 11.41 6.31 -8.24
CA GLU A 147 11.48 5.07 -7.46
C GLU A 147 12.50 4.08 -8.00
N LEU A 148 13.00 4.30 -9.21
CA LEU A 148 14.00 3.45 -9.84
C LEU A 148 15.41 3.82 -9.39
#